data_912d1d8dd6b40c2d1120cd5e7acbb4f4
#
_entry.id   912d1d8dd6b40c2d1120cd5e7acbb4f4
#
_cell.length_a   1.000
_cell.length_b   1.000
_cell.length_c   1.000
_cell.angle_alpha   90.00
_cell.angle_beta   90.00
_cell.angle_gamma   90.00
#
_symmetry.space_group_name_H-M   'P 1'
#
loop_
_entity.id
_entity.type
_entity.pdbx_description
1 polymer ?
#
loop_
_entity_poly.entity_id
_entity_poly.type
_entity_poly.pdbx_seq_one_letter_code
_entity_poly.pdbx_strand_id
1 'polypeptide(L)'
;TPAQAGFSKCALIYDRANRGTDDLAPYVARQGGKVKSEWLFDAFLFLIQRSDRNIRTEYGETRKPDWEYQLNRWYAPGRDIAALDQAVQKDASRLGPPSTPRRVILSIPFLNENVRDFGDVDGDGRTEDLSTLRGRDAVVRWYIGEAEQRFRAAGYKHLKLWGFYWMREDILPAHVPMVQATAEQVHSSGYRFLWIPYHRARGWQGWKKCGFDVAILQPNYAFSTWHRGGNVYRNRLAS
;
A
#
# COMPACT_ATOMS: atom_id res chain seq x y z
N THR A 1 -11.35 -4.03 13.32
CA THR A 1 -10.66 -3.83 14.61
C THR A 1 -9.16 -4.09 14.46
N PRO A 2 -8.28 -3.53 15.33
CA PRO A 2 -6.84 -3.81 15.31
C PRO A 2 -6.51 -5.31 15.36
N ALA A 3 -7.27 -6.09 16.11
CA ALA A 3 -7.09 -7.55 16.19
C ALA A 3 -7.30 -8.23 14.82
N GLN A 4 -8.31 -7.81 14.06
CA GLN A 4 -8.58 -8.33 12.71
C GLN A 4 -7.54 -7.87 11.68
N ALA A 5 -7.11 -6.61 11.75
CA ALA A 5 -6.08 -6.06 10.88
C ALA A 5 -4.70 -6.65 11.20
N GLY A 6 -4.47 -7.03 12.46
CA GLY A 6 -3.16 -7.45 12.96
C GLY A 6 -2.19 -6.28 13.16
N PHE A 7 -2.66 -5.02 13.08
CA PHE A 7 -1.93 -3.81 13.42
C PHE A 7 -2.88 -2.74 13.98
N SER A 8 -2.35 -1.79 14.70
CA SER A 8 -3.10 -0.73 15.37
C SER A 8 -2.94 0.64 14.73
N LYS A 9 -1.74 0.92 14.22
CA LYS A 9 -1.38 2.24 13.68
C LYS A 9 -0.62 2.05 12.38
N CYS A 10 -1.19 2.54 11.28
CA CYS A 10 -0.58 2.49 9.95
C CYS A 10 -0.10 3.87 9.51
N ALA A 11 1.18 3.98 9.16
CA ALA A 11 1.75 5.17 8.54
C ALA A 11 1.66 5.03 7.01
N LEU A 12 1.22 6.08 6.33
CA LEU A 12 1.27 6.17 4.87
C LEU A 12 2.59 6.80 4.45
N ILE A 13 3.39 6.05 3.72
CA ILE A 13 4.71 6.47 3.25
C ILE A 13 4.59 6.81 1.76
N TYR A 14 4.32 8.10 1.51
CA TYR A 14 4.20 8.63 0.15
C TYR A 14 5.56 8.78 -0.50
N ASP A 15 5.63 8.51 -1.79
CA ASP A 15 6.80 8.74 -2.58
C ASP A 15 6.99 10.23 -2.91
N ARG A 16 7.87 10.91 -2.19
CA ARG A 16 8.29 12.30 -2.49
C ARG A 16 9.79 12.46 -2.65
N ALA A 17 10.57 11.52 -2.13
CA ALA A 17 12.04 11.52 -2.19
C ALA A 17 12.56 10.13 -1.85
N ASN A 18 13.83 9.88 -2.15
CA ASN A 18 14.54 8.71 -1.64
C ASN A 18 14.71 8.83 -0.11
N ARG A 19 13.87 8.16 0.67
CA ARG A 19 13.90 8.21 2.12
C ARG A 19 15.01 7.36 2.69
N GLY A 20 15.85 8.00 3.50
CA GLY A 20 16.82 7.32 4.34
C GLY A 20 16.27 6.98 5.73
N THR A 21 17.11 6.40 6.57
CA THR A 21 16.78 5.97 7.93
C THR A 21 16.26 7.12 8.80
N ASP A 22 16.86 8.30 8.70
CA ASP A 22 16.45 9.45 9.52
C ASP A 22 15.12 10.06 9.10
N ASP A 23 14.72 9.91 7.82
CA ASP A 23 13.41 10.33 7.33
C ASP A 23 12.28 9.42 7.86
N LEU A 24 12.58 8.16 8.14
CA LEU A 24 11.60 7.17 8.62
C LEU A 24 11.59 7.03 10.14
N ALA A 25 12.68 7.37 10.82
CA ALA A 25 12.78 7.28 12.28
C ALA A 25 11.62 7.96 13.04
N PRO A 26 11.11 9.15 12.64
CA PRO A 26 9.99 9.80 13.32
C PRO A 26 8.67 8.99 13.27
N TYR A 27 8.51 8.08 12.31
CA TYR A 27 7.35 7.18 12.22
C TYR A 27 7.55 5.89 13.03
N VAL A 28 8.80 5.48 13.25
CA VAL A 28 9.14 4.24 13.93
C VAL A 28 8.95 4.39 15.43
N ALA A 29 9.54 5.45 16.00
CA ALA A 29 9.48 5.67 17.46
C ALA A 29 9.49 7.15 17.82
N ARG A 30 8.80 7.49 18.89
CA ARG A 30 8.92 8.78 19.52
C ARG A 30 10.20 8.81 20.37
N GLN A 31 11.02 9.82 20.14
CA GLN A 31 12.17 10.06 20.99
C GLN A 31 11.77 10.81 22.26
N GLY A 32 12.41 10.46 23.38
CA GLY A 32 12.13 11.03 24.66
C GLY A 32 12.38 12.54 24.73
N GLY A 33 12.20 13.11 25.85
CA GLY A 33 12.22 14.49 26.26
C GLY A 33 11.39 14.56 27.53
N LYS A 34 10.37 15.41 27.54
CA LYS A 34 9.37 15.43 28.62
C LYS A 34 8.38 14.24 28.57
N VAL A 35 8.39 13.45 27.50
CA VAL A 35 7.48 12.33 27.27
C VAL A 35 8.29 11.04 27.09
N LYS A 36 7.79 9.93 27.64
CA LYS A 36 8.44 8.62 27.55
C LYS A 36 8.63 8.21 26.08
N SER A 37 9.81 7.70 25.76
CA SER A 37 10.08 7.09 24.44
C SER A 37 9.22 5.85 24.24
N GLU A 38 8.62 5.71 23.06
CA GLU A 38 7.76 4.57 22.72
C GLU A 38 7.75 4.29 21.22
N TRP A 39 7.43 3.04 20.88
CA TRP A 39 7.11 2.65 19.50
C TRP A 39 5.83 3.36 19.02
N LEU A 40 5.85 3.89 17.79
CA LEU A 40 4.71 4.64 17.23
C LEU A 40 3.84 3.79 16.30
N PHE A 41 4.28 3.60 15.07
CA PHE A 41 3.52 2.86 14.06
C PHE A 41 3.96 1.40 14.00
N ASP A 42 3.02 0.49 13.79
CA ASP A 42 3.26 -0.94 13.69
C ASP A 42 2.99 -1.49 12.27
N ALA A 43 2.47 -0.64 11.38
CA ALA A 43 2.34 -0.90 9.94
C ALA A 43 2.77 0.32 9.11
N PHE A 44 3.32 0.05 7.92
CA PHE A 44 3.85 1.05 7.00
C PHE A 44 3.36 0.71 5.59
N LEU A 45 2.52 1.57 5.04
CA LEU A 45 2.01 1.43 3.70
C LEU A 45 2.84 2.30 2.76
N PHE A 46 3.57 1.65 1.86
CA PHE A 46 4.35 2.30 0.82
C PHE A 46 3.49 2.48 -0.43
N LEU A 47 3.42 3.71 -0.92
CA LEU A 47 2.67 4.03 -2.12
C LEU A 47 3.37 5.08 -2.97
N ILE A 48 3.32 4.90 -4.28
CA ILE A 48 3.84 5.81 -5.29
C ILE A 48 2.65 6.39 -6.05
N GLN A 49 2.51 7.72 -6.02
CA GLN A 49 1.39 8.38 -6.69
C GLN A 49 1.63 8.55 -8.20
N ARG A 50 2.89 8.57 -8.63
CA ARG A 50 3.28 8.73 -10.03
C ARG A 50 4.49 7.88 -10.37
N SER A 51 4.50 7.31 -11.56
CA SER A 51 5.69 6.66 -12.12
C SER A 51 6.77 7.70 -12.47
N ASP A 52 7.95 7.22 -12.89
CA ASP A 52 9.02 8.05 -13.46
C ASP A 52 8.57 8.83 -14.70
N ARG A 53 7.64 8.27 -15.47
CA ARG A 53 6.99 8.92 -16.61
C ARG A 53 5.88 9.91 -16.22
N ASN A 54 5.74 10.23 -14.92
CA ASN A 54 4.72 11.11 -14.36
C ASN A 54 3.27 10.63 -14.56
N ILE A 55 3.07 9.33 -14.81
CA ILE A 55 1.73 8.72 -14.93
C ILE A 55 1.19 8.41 -13.53
N ARG A 56 -0.05 8.78 -13.26
CA ARG A 56 -0.69 8.49 -11.97
C ARG A 56 -0.97 6.99 -11.81
N THR A 57 -0.52 6.43 -10.72
CA THR A 57 -0.69 4.99 -10.42
C THR A 57 -2.11 4.62 -9.98
N GLU A 58 -2.88 5.60 -9.53
CA GLU A 58 -4.25 5.42 -9.05
C GLU A 58 -5.27 5.18 -10.19
N TYR A 59 -5.06 5.79 -11.36
CA TYR A 59 -6.00 5.71 -12.48
C TYR A 59 -5.37 5.89 -13.86
N GLY A 60 -4.06 6.07 -13.96
CA GLY A 60 -3.37 6.27 -15.23
C GLY A 60 -3.10 4.95 -15.97
N GLU A 61 -2.66 5.09 -17.20
CA GLU A 61 -2.29 3.98 -18.07
C GLU A 61 -0.84 3.57 -17.83
N THR A 62 -0.60 2.99 -16.65
CA THR A 62 0.72 2.47 -16.29
C THR A 62 0.99 1.14 -16.97
N ARG A 63 2.26 0.86 -17.28
CA ARG A 63 2.76 -0.37 -17.91
C ARG A 63 3.81 -1.05 -17.03
N LYS A 64 4.29 -2.20 -17.43
CA LYS A 64 5.28 -2.99 -16.70
C LYS A 64 6.49 -2.17 -16.23
N PRO A 65 7.13 -1.30 -17.05
CA PRO A 65 8.24 -0.48 -16.57
C PRO A 65 7.89 0.46 -15.42
N ASP A 66 6.66 1.00 -15.39
CA ASP A 66 6.18 1.86 -14.30
C ASP A 66 6.06 1.08 -12.98
N TRP A 67 5.61 -0.18 -13.06
CA TRP A 67 5.47 -1.05 -11.89
C TRP A 67 6.83 -1.58 -11.42
N GLU A 68 7.74 -1.89 -12.36
CA GLU A 68 9.13 -2.22 -12.05
C GLU A 68 9.85 -1.03 -11.37
N TYR A 69 9.65 0.19 -11.88
CA TYR A 69 10.17 1.42 -11.25
C TYR A 69 9.74 1.51 -9.79
N GLN A 70 8.46 1.28 -9.49
CA GLN A 70 7.92 1.29 -8.13
C GLN A 70 8.64 0.28 -7.23
N LEU A 71 8.76 -0.97 -7.69
CA LEU A 71 9.46 -2.02 -6.96
C LEU A 71 10.95 -1.71 -6.78
N ASN A 72 11.63 -1.32 -7.85
CA ASN A 72 13.06 -0.98 -7.83
C ASN A 72 13.35 0.12 -6.82
N ARG A 73 12.47 1.08 -6.71
CA ARG A 73 12.60 2.19 -5.79
C ARG A 73 12.44 1.75 -4.34
N TRP A 74 11.38 1.02 -4.00
CA TRP A 74 11.14 0.57 -2.63
C TRP A 74 12.20 -0.38 -2.09
N TYR A 75 12.77 -1.20 -2.98
CA TYR A 75 13.81 -2.18 -2.62
C TYR A 75 15.23 -1.67 -2.86
N ALA A 76 15.41 -0.38 -3.16
CA ALA A 76 16.75 0.19 -3.32
C ALA A 76 17.56 0.08 -2.01
N PRO A 77 18.86 -0.28 -2.10
CA PRO A 77 19.69 -0.43 -0.91
C PRO A 77 19.77 0.85 -0.07
N GLY A 78 19.56 0.72 1.25
CA GLY A 78 19.59 1.83 2.20
C GLY A 78 18.46 2.85 2.06
N ARG A 79 17.42 2.53 1.31
CA ARG A 79 16.28 3.41 1.06
C ARG A 79 14.96 2.74 1.43
N ASP A 80 13.93 3.55 1.59
CA ASP A 80 12.53 3.15 1.82
C ASP A 80 12.39 1.93 2.77
N ILE A 81 12.14 0.71 2.26
CA ILE A 81 11.94 -0.47 3.11
C ILE A 81 13.24 -0.85 3.86
N ALA A 82 14.39 -0.78 3.21
CA ALA A 82 15.68 -1.05 3.85
C ALA A 82 15.99 -0.01 4.94
N ALA A 83 15.70 1.27 4.68
CA ALA A 83 15.84 2.34 5.65
C ALA A 83 14.88 2.17 6.84
N LEU A 84 13.67 1.66 6.61
CA LEU A 84 12.73 1.34 7.67
C LEU A 84 13.27 0.22 8.58
N ASP A 85 13.82 -0.86 8.01
CA ASP A 85 14.40 -1.95 8.80
C ASP A 85 15.56 -1.43 9.69
N GLN A 86 16.43 -0.59 9.12
CA GLN A 86 17.51 0.06 9.85
C GLN A 86 17.02 1.00 10.96
N ALA A 87 15.95 1.78 10.70
CA ALA A 87 15.36 2.66 11.71
C ALA A 87 14.78 1.84 12.88
N VAL A 88 14.09 0.73 12.58
CA VAL A 88 13.57 -0.18 13.62
C VAL A 88 14.71 -0.80 14.41
N GLN A 89 15.78 -1.25 13.74
CA GLN A 89 16.98 -1.80 14.41
C GLN A 89 17.64 -0.78 15.35
N LYS A 90 17.80 0.46 14.90
CA LYS A 90 18.39 1.56 15.67
C LYS A 90 17.56 1.82 16.96
N ASP A 91 16.25 1.89 16.84
CA ASP A 91 15.37 2.12 17.99
C ASP A 91 15.21 0.89 18.87
N ALA A 92 15.32 -0.33 18.34
CA ALA A 92 15.31 -1.56 19.13
C ALA A 92 16.48 -1.64 20.13
N SER A 93 17.63 -1.06 19.79
CA SER A 93 18.79 -0.97 20.71
C SER A 93 18.49 -0.12 21.93
N ARG A 94 17.56 0.82 21.82
CA ARG A 94 17.18 1.78 22.89
C ARG A 94 15.90 1.40 23.63
N LEU A 95 14.90 0.89 22.90
CA LEU A 95 13.57 0.58 23.42
C LEU A 95 13.35 -0.91 23.75
N GLY A 96 14.34 -1.76 23.41
CA GLY A 96 14.13 -3.19 23.30
C GLY A 96 13.41 -3.55 21.98
N PRO A 97 13.42 -4.83 21.57
CA PRO A 97 12.78 -5.26 20.33
C PRO A 97 11.28 -4.97 20.36
N PRO A 98 10.67 -4.58 19.24
CA PRO A 98 9.23 -4.44 19.19
C PRO A 98 8.55 -5.79 19.42
N SER A 99 7.38 -5.80 20.03
CA SER A 99 6.62 -7.02 20.37
C SER A 99 6.29 -7.88 19.15
N THR A 100 6.22 -7.28 17.96
CA THR A 100 6.01 -7.95 16.68
C THR A 100 6.80 -7.24 15.58
N PRO A 101 7.22 -7.95 14.51
CA PRO A 101 7.80 -7.32 13.33
C PRO A 101 6.88 -6.23 12.77
N ARG A 102 7.47 -5.13 12.29
CA ARG A 102 6.70 -4.07 11.63
C ARG A 102 6.16 -4.56 10.30
N ARG A 103 4.91 -4.25 10.03
CA ARG A 103 4.22 -4.72 8.83
C ARG A 103 4.46 -3.77 7.68
N VAL A 104 4.86 -4.31 6.54
CA VAL A 104 4.99 -3.59 5.28
C VAL A 104 3.80 -3.92 4.40
N ILE A 105 3.17 -2.90 3.85
CA ILE A 105 2.05 -2.99 2.92
C ILE A 105 2.47 -2.26 1.65
N LEU A 106 2.29 -2.88 0.49
CA LEU A 106 2.70 -2.33 -0.80
C LEU A 106 1.48 -2.01 -1.66
N SER A 107 1.47 -0.83 -2.28
CA SER A 107 0.36 -0.48 -3.18
C SER A 107 0.44 -1.24 -4.50
N ILE A 108 -0.71 -1.73 -4.97
CA ILE A 108 -0.90 -2.22 -6.34
C ILE A 108 -1.44 -1.05 -7.16
N PRO A 109 -0.75 -0.62 -8.25
CA PRO A 109 -1.28 0.37 -9.17
C PRO A 109 -2.59 -0.08 -9.81
N PHE A 110 -3.39 0.85 -10.29
CA PHE A 110 -4.65 0.54 -10.93
C PHE A 110 -4.44 -0.18 -12.27
N LEU A 111 -5.16 -1.28 -12.45
CA LEU A 111 -5.17 -2.09 -13.65
C LEU A 111 -6.11 -1.46 -14.70
N ASN A 112 -5.62 -0.40 -15.37
CA ASN A 112 -6.43 0.36 -16.29
C ASN A 112 -6.76 -0.45 -17.55
N GLU A 113 -8.05 -0.67 -17.79
CA GLU A 113 -8.57 -1.48 -18.90
C GLU A 113 -8.29 -0.92 -20.30
N ASN A 114 -7.82 0.31 -20.40
CA ASN A 114 -7.39 0.89 -21.68
C ASN A 114 -6.00 0.43 -22.13
N VAL A 115 -5.21 -0.14 -21.20
CA VAL A 115 -3.86 -0.63 -21.49
C VAL A 115 -3.94 -2.00 -22.15
N ARG A 116 -3.60 -2.06 -23.45
CA ARG A 116 -3.61 -3.30 -24.28
C ARG A 116 -2.22 -3.90 -24.46
N ASP A 117 -1.19 -3.21 -23.99
CA ASP A 117 0.22 -3.51 -24.19
C ASP A 117 1.00 -3.27 -22.89
N PHE A 118 0.58 -3.93 -21.80
CA PHE A 118 1.20 -3.74 -20.49
C PHE A 118 2.68 -4.13 -20.48
N GLY A 119 3.04 -5.17 -21.18
CA GLY A 119 4.36 -5.79 -21.21
C GLY A 119 4.26 -7.29 -20.93
N ASP A 120 5.26 -8.03 -21.34
CA ASP A 120 5.40 -9.47 -21.10
C ASP A 120 5.79 -9.71 -19.62
N VAL A 121 4.94 -10.40 -18.86
CA VAL A 121 5.18 -10.67 -17.43
C VAL A 121 5.55 -12.12 -17.12
N ASP A 122 5.30 -13.05 -18.06
CA ASP A 122 5.59 -14.46 -17.86
C ASP A 122 6.72 -15.00 -18.78
N GLY A 123 7.27 -14.15 -19.67
CA GLY A 123 8.39 -14.47 -20.54
C GLY A 123 8.01 -15.25 -21.78
N ASP A 124 6.73 -15.27 -22.15
CA ASP A 124 6.25 -15.99 -23.36
C ASP A 124 6.43 -15.17 -24.67
N GLY A 125 6.95 -13.94 -24.56
CA GLY A 125 7.17 -13.02 -25.69
C GLY A 125 5.92 -12.23 -26.08
N ARG A 126 4.83 -12.31 -25.32
CA ARG A 126 3.57 -11.59 -25.55
C ARG A 126 3.33 -10.55 -24.45
N THR A 127 2.68 -9.47 -24.83
CA THR A 127 2.29 -8.44 -23.86
C THR A 127 0.90 -8.72 -23.29
N GLU A 128 0.70 -8.38 -22.02
CA GLU A 128 -0.59 -8.54 -21.36
C GLU A 128 -1.59 -7.45 -21.77
N ASP A 129 -2.83 -7.87 -22.05
CA ASP A 129 -3.97 -6.99 -22.33
C ASP A 129 -4.81 -6.80 -21.06
N LEU A 130 -4.74 -5.63 -20.42
CA LEU A 130 -5.48 -5.31 -19.21
C LEU A 130 -6.98 -5.10 -19.44
N SER A 131 -7.48 -5.13 -20.67
CA SER A 131 -8.93 -5.17 -20.90
C SER A 131 -9.54 -6.51 -20.52
N THR A 132 -8.71 -7.56 -20.46
CA THR A 132 -9.13 -8.92 -20.13
C THR A 132 -8.87 -9.23 -18.65
N LEU A 133 -9.72 -10.06 -18.03
CA LEU A 133 -9.46 -10.55 -16.67
C LEU A 133 -8.18 -11.38 -16.63
N ARG A 134 -7.91 -12.20 -17.65
CA ARG A 134 -6.70 -13.02 -17.74
C ARG A 134 -5.42 -12.17 -17.69
N GLY A 135 -5.35 -11.11 -18.50
CA GLY A 135 -4.18 -10.23 -18.53
C GLY A 135 -3.97 -9.51 -17.19
N ARG A 136 -5.05 -9.01 -16.59
CA ARG A 136 -4.98 -8.39 -15.26
C ARG A 136 -4.51 -9.38 -14.19
N ASP A 137 -5.00 -10.61 -14.23
CA ASP A 137 -4.65 -11.67 -13.30
C ASP A 137 -3.16 -12.05 -13.42
N ALA A 138 -2.66 -12.20 -14.64
CA ALA A 138 -1.24 -12.44 -14.90
C ALA A 138 -0.36 -11.32 -14.34
N VAL A 139 -0.73 -10.05 -14.57
CA VAL A 139 0.01 -8.89 -14.07
C VAL A 139 0.02 -8.81 -12.54
N VAL A 140 -1.13 -9.05 -11.89
CA VAL A 140 -1.20 -9.05 -10.41
C VAL A 140 -0.34 -10.17 -9.82
N ARG A 141 -0.41 -11.37 -10.39
CA ARG A 141 0.40 -12.52 -9.94
C ARG A 141 1.89 -12.24 -10.08
N TRP A 142 2.30 -11.72 -11.23
CA TRP A 142 3.69 -11.31 -11.46
C TRP A 142 4.15 -10.29 -10.42
N TYR A 143 3.35 -9.23 -10.19
CA TYR A 143 3.71 -8.16 -9.27
C TYR A 143 3.85 -8.63 -7.82
N ILE A 144 2.93 -9.47 -7.36
CA ILE A 144 2.99 -10.07 -6.03
C ILE A 144 4.25 -10.95 -5.90
N GLY A 145 4.52 -11.79 -6.91
CA GLY A 145 5.70 -12.65 -6.94
C GLY A 145 7.02 -11.86 -6.90
N GLU A 146 7.13 -10.79 -7.71
CA GLU A 146 8.28 -9.89 -7.70
C GLU A 146 8.49 -9.19 -6.36
N ALA A 147 7.41 -8.68 -5.77
CA ALA A 147 7.48 -8.04 -4.47
C ALA A 147 7.91 -9.01 -3.37
N GLU A 148 7.35 -10.22 -3.36
CA GLU A 148 7.69 -11.27 -2.40
C GLU A 148 9.15 -11.72 -2.55
N GLN A 149 9.59 -12.01 -3.77
CA GLN A 149 10.96 -12.45 -4.06
C GLN A 149 11.97 -11.42 -3.56
N ARG A 150 11.75 -10.14 -3.87
CA ARG A 150 12.61 -9.02 -3.43
C ARG A 150 12.61 -8.87 -1.92
N PHE A 151 11.44 -8.96 -1.28
CA PHE A 151 11.33 -8.87 0.17
C PHE A 151 12.10 -9.99 0.86
N ARG A 152 11.98 -11.23 0.35
CA ARG A 152 12.70 -12.40 0.86
C ARG A 152 14.21 -12.28 0.63
N ALA A 153 14.63 -11.87 -0.56
CA ALA A 153 16.05 -11.70 -0.90
C ALA A 153 16.73 -10.61 -0.04
N ALA A 154 16.00 -9.55 0.34
CA ALA A 154 16.53 -8.49 1.18
C ALA A 154 16.81 -8.93 2.64
N GLY A 155 16.16 -9.99 3.13
CA GLY A 155 16.42 -10.59 4.44
C GLY A 155 16.17 -9.65 5.63
N TYR A 156 15.17 -8.77 5.55
CA TYR A 156 14.82 -7.83 6.63
C TYR A 156 14.55 -8.54 7.94
N LYS A 157 15.13 -8.05 9.04
CA LYS A 157 15.09 -8.71 10.36
C LYS A 157 13.90 -8.25 11.21
N HIS A 158 13.45 -7.03 11.00
CA HIS A 158 12.44 -6.38 11.85
C HIS A 158 11.12 -6.15 11.13
N LEU A 159 11.03 -6.52 9.85
CA LEU A 159 9.89 -6.30 8.99
C LEU A 159 9.24 -7.61 8.56
N LYS A 160 7.94 -7.54 8.25
CA LYS A 160 7.16 -8.60 7.63
C LYS A 160 6.31 -8.01 6.53
N LEU A 161 6.37 -8.58 5.31
CA LEU A 161 5.40 -8.26 4.27
C LEU A 161 4.03 -8.77 4.75
N TRP A 162 3.11 -7.82 4.97
CA TRP A 162 1.78 -8.12 5.49
C TRP A 162 0.79 -8.34 4.34
N GLY A 163 0.94 -7.58 3.26
CA GLY A 163 0.05 -7.65 2.14
C GLY A 163 0.09 -6.44 1.24
N PHE A 164 -1.02 -6.24 0.56
CA PHE A 164 -1.13 -5.27 -0.52
C PHE A 164 -2.28 -4.30 -0.31
N TYR A 165 -2.14 -3.12 -0.89
CA TYR A 165 -3.12 -2.04 -0.84
C TYR A 165 -3.64 -1.74 -2.24
N TRP A 166 -4.96 -1.72 -2.39
CA TRP A 166 -5.63 -1.30 -3.61
C TRP A 166 -5.55 0.22 -3.74
N MET A 167 -4.81 0.70 -4.74
CA MET A 167 -4.46 2.12 -4.86
C MET A 167 -5.65 3.01 -5.22
N ARG A 168 -6.62 2.51 -5.98
CA ARG A 168 -7.79 3.31 -6.38
C ARG A 168 -8.77 3.47 -5.23
N GLU A 169 -9.07 4.72 -4.88
CA GLU A 169 -9.88 5.06 -3.71
C GLU A 169 -11.38 4.84 -3.92
N ASP A 170 -11.88 4.67 -5.16
CA ASP A 170 -13.28 4.32 -5.45
C ASP A 170 -13.37 3.04 -6.29
N ILE A 171 -14.47 2.30 -6.14
CA ILE A 171 -14.75 1.09 -6.90
C ILE A 171 -16.08 1.24 -7.63
N LEU A 172 -16.01 1.36 -8.96
CA LEU A 172 -17.18 1.34 -9.82
C LEU A 172 -17.77 -0.07 -9.88
N PRO A 173 -19.07 -0.25 -10.15
CA PRO A 173 -19.64 -1.56 -10.37
C PRO A 173 -18.89 -2.41 -11.41
N ALA A 174 -18.42 -1.79 -12.51
CA ALA A 174 -17.63 -2.45 -13.53
C ALA A 174 -16.24 -2.92 -13.05
N HIS A 175 -15.70 -2.32 -11.99
CA HIS A 175 -14.39 -2.70 -11.43
C HIS A 175 -14.48 -3.84 -10.40
N VAL A 176 -15.67 -4.17 -9.90
CA VAL A 176 -15.84 -5.18 -8.84
C VAL A 176 -15.22 -6.53 -9.22
N PRO A 177 -15.44 -7.09 -10.43
CA PRO A 177 -14.82 -8.37 -10.81
C PRO A 177 -13.30 -8.32 -10.80
N MET A 178 -12.70 -7.21 -11.25
CA MET A 178 -11.25 -7.00 -11.23
C MET A 178 -10.70 -6.96 -9.79
N VAL A 179 -11.38 -6.23 -8.91
CA VAL A 179 -10.95 -6.13 -7.49
C VAL A 179 -11.05 -7.48 -6.80
N GLN A 180 -12.12 -8.24 -7.05
CA GLN A 180 -12.30 -9.60 -6.52
C GLN A 180 -11.22 -10.56 -7.00
N ALA A 181 -10.92 -10.57 -8.30
CA ALA A 181 -9.83 -11.38 -8.84
C ALA A 181 -8.46 -10.98 -8.25
N THR A 182 -8.21 -9.67 -8.06
CA THR A 182 -7.01 -9.19 -7.36
C THR A 182 -6.96 -9.71 -5.91
N ALA A 183 -8.08 -9.65 -5.18
CA ALA A 183 -8.15 -10.16 -3.81
C ALA A 183 -7.86 -11.67 -3.75
N GLU A 184 -8.38 -12.46 -4.69
CA GLU A 184 -8.11 -13.91 -4.79
C GLU A 184 -6.61 -14.18 -5.00
N GLN A 185 -5.92 -13.41 -5.86
CA GLN A 185 -4.48 -13.55 -6.06
C GLN A 185 -3.68 -13.18 -4.81
N VAL A 186 -4.05 -12.09 -4.13
CA VAL A 186 -3.42 -11.68 -2.87
C VAL A 186 -3.57 -12.77 -1.80
N HIS A 187 -4.79 -13.31 -1.64
CA HIS A 187 -5.08 -14.33 -0.64
C HIS A 187 -4.43 -15.69 -0.97
N SER A 188 -4.43 -16.11 -2.23
CA SER A 188 -3.78 -17.35 -2.65
C SER A 188 -2.25 -17.32 -2.44
N SER A 189 -1.65 -16.12 -2.44
CA SER A 189 -0.25 -15.91 -2.09
C SER A 189 -0.01 -15.79 -0.57
N GLY A 190 -1.03 -15.96 0.27
CA GLY A 190 -0.93 -15.93 1.73
C GLY A 190 -0.88 -14.52 2.33
N TYR A 191 -1.20 -13.49 1.58
CA TYR A 191 -1.18 -12.10 1.99
C TYR A 191 -2.58 -11.56 2.28
N ARG A 192 -2.65 -10.36 2.85
CA ARG A 192 -3.88 -9.63 3.14
C ARG A 192 -4.06 -8.45 2.21
N PHE A 193 -5.33 -8.07 2.01
CA PHE A 193 -5.71 -7.00 1.10
C PHE A 193 -6.35 -5.83 1.82
N LEU A 194 -5.81 -4.62 1.63
CA LEU A 194 -6.22 -3.39 2.31
C LEU A 194 -6.76 -2.38 1.30
N TRP A 195 -7.77 -1.62 1.73
CA TRP A 195 -8.31 -0.50 0.97
C TRP A 195 -8.52 0.73 1.85
N ILE A 196 -8.28 1.92 1.28
CA ILE A 196 -8.47 3.20 1.97
C ILE A 196 -9.38 4.10 1.11
N PRO A 197 -10.70 3.85 1.11
CA PRO A 197 -11.64 4.66 0.35
C PRO A 197 -11.78 6.06 0.94
N TYR A 198 -11.98 7.07 0.08
CA TYR A 198 -12.37 8.39 0.56
C TYR A 198 -13.83 8.40 1.03
N HIS A 199 -14.18 9.39 1.84
CA HIS A 199 -15.57 9.57 2.27
C HIS A 199 -16.49 9.76 1.06
N ARG A 200 -17.51 8.94 0.91
CA ARG A 200 -18.43 8.82 -0.24
C ARG A 200 -17.84 8.13 -1.48
N ALA A 201 -16.71 7.47 -1.37
CA ALA A 201 -16.20 6.61 -2.45
C ALA A 201 -17.27 5.61 -2.87
N ARG A 202 -17.43 5.38 -4.16
CA ARG A 202 -18.33 4.31 -4.63
C ARG A 202 -17.77 2.96 -4.19
N GLY A 203 -18.65 2.05 -3.82
CA GLY A 203 -18.28 0.70 -3.39
C GLY A 203 -17.84 0.55 -1.93
N TRP A 204 -17.67 1.64 -1.16
CA TRP A 204 -17.15 1.56 0.20
C TRP A 204 -17.96 0.65 1.13
N GLN A 205 -19.30 0.62 1.02
CA GLN A 205 -20.16 -0.24 1.83
C GLN A 205 -19.98 -1.73 1.51
N GLY A 206 -19.57 -2.04 0.27
CA GLY A 206 -19.36 -3.39 -0.22
C GLY A 206 -17.92 -3.92 -0.07
N TRP A 207 -17.07 -3.27 0.69
CA TRP A 207 -15.65 -3.59 0.76
C TRP A 207 -15.35 -5.07 1.05
N LYS A 208 -16.10 -5.71 1.96
CA LYS A 208 -15.95 -7.14 2.26
C LYS A 208 -16.29 -8.03 1.07
N LYS A 209 -17.34 -7.66 0.30
CA LYS A 209 -17.75 -8.41 -0.90
C LYS A 209 -16.72 -8.28 -2.02
N CYS A 210 -15.92 -7.22 -2.01
CA CYS A 210 -14.79 -7.03 -2.92
C CYS A 210 -13.52 -7.82 -2.49
N GLY A 211 -13.56 -8.52 -1.34
CA GLY A 211 -12.45 -9.35 -0.88
C GLY A 211 -11.41 -8.63 0.00
N PHE A 212 -11.66 -7.41 0.47
CA PHE A 212 -10.72 -6.75 1.37
C PHE A 212 -10.78 -7.32 2.78
N ASP A 213 -9.62 -7.52 3.39
CA ASP A 213 -9.49 -7.89 4.81
C ASP A 213 -9.64 -6.67 5.73
N VAL A 214 -9.17 -5.52 5.25
CA VAL A 214 -9.19 -4.26 5.99
C VAL A 214 -9.63 -3.13 5.08
N ALA A 215 -10.56 -2.31 5.55
CA ALA A 215 -10.91 -1.03 4.93
C ALA A 215 -10.76 0.10 5.97
N ILE A 216 -10.04 1.16 5.60
CA ILE A 216 -9.83 2.34 6.43
C ILE A 216 -10.48 3.54 5.73
N LEU A 217 -11.64 3.97 6.20
CA LEU A 217 -12.35 5.09 5.61
C LEU A 217 -11.61 6.40 5.87
N GLN A 218 -11.29 7.14 4.82
CA GLN A 218 -10.76 8.51 4.94
C GLN A 218 -11.90 9.46 5.28
N PRO A 219 -11.90 10.14 6.43
CA PRO A 219 -12.97 11.09 6.78
C PRO A 219 -12.90 12.38 5.96
N ASN A 220 -11.78 12.67 5.32
CA ASN A 220 -11.48 13.88 4.55
C ASN A 220 -11.72 15.19 5.34
N TYR A 221 -11.73 15.11 6.67
CA TYR A 221 -12.01 16.24 7.55
C TYR A 221 -11.00 17.37 7.40
N ALA A 222 -9.71 17.04 7.28
CA ALA A 222 -8.63 18.03 7.17
C ALA A 222 -8.64 18.79 5.82
N PHE A 223 -9.30 18.24 4.79
CA PHE A 223 -9.40 18.87 3.47
C PHE A 223 -10.68 19.72 3.30
N SER A 224 -11.48 19.84 4.34
CA SER A 224 -12.85 20.40 4.28
C SER A 224 -12.95 21.92 4.39
N THR A 225 -11.83 22.63 4.49
CA THR A 225 -11.81 24.11 4.56
C THR A 225 -12.40 24.79 3.31
N TRP A 226 -12.63 24.03 2.24
CA TRP A 226 -13.20 24.51 0.96
C TRP A 226 -14.74 24.51 0.92
N HIS A 227 -15.40 23.87 1.87
CA HIS A 227 -16.86 23.83 1.91
C HIS A 227 -17.38 24.63 3.12
N ARG A 228 -17.83 25.85 2.87
CA ARG A 228 -18.52 26.73 3.84
C ARG A 228 -19.88 26.14 4.29
N GLY A 229 -19.86 24.96 4.92
CA GLY A 229 -21.03 24.27 5.45
C GLY A 229 -20.64 23.37 6.61
N GLY A 230 -20.31 23.98 7.76
CA GLY A 230 -19.69 23.32 8.92
C GLY A 230 -20.44 22.13 9.55
N ASN A 231 -21.63 21.77 9.09
CA ASN A 231 -22.43 20.68 9.67
C ASN A 231 -22.23 19.31 9.00
N VAL A 232 -21.71 19.25 7.78
CA VAL A 232 -21.56 17.99 7.04
C VAL A 232 -20.47 17.10 7.62
N TYR A 233 -19.50 17.66 8.33
CA TYR A 233 -18.32 16.95 8.83
C TYR A 233 -18.42 16.48 10.28
N ARG A 234 -19.22 17.13 11.11
CA ARG A 234 -19.47 16.66 12.48
C ARG A 234 -20.16 15.29 12.52
N ASN A 235 -21.05 15.04 11.58
CA ASN A 235 -21.77 13.76 11.47
C ASN A 235 -20.90 12.60 10.95
N ARG A 236 -19.68 12.87 10.43
CA ARG A 236 -18.77 11.85 9.91
C ARG A 236 -17.88 11.21 10.98
N LEU A 237 -17.74 11.87 12.13
CA LEU A 237 -16.99 11.34 13.28
C LEU A 237 -17.90 10.59 14.25
N ALA A 238 -19.21 10.69 14.06
CA ALA A 238 -20.24 10.09 14.93
C ALA A 238 -20.86 8.81 14.34
N SER A 239 -20.50 8.42 13.12
CA SER A 239 -20.92 7.18 12.45
C SER A 239 -19.77 6.19 12.36
#